data_311d17f180040c1f9afcd207d01352fd
#
_entry.id   311d17f180040c1f9afcd207d01352fd
#
_cell.length_a   1.000
_cell.length_b   1.000
_cell.length_c   1.000
_cell.angle_alpha   90.00
_cell.angle_beta   90.00
_cell.angle_gamma   90.00
#
_symmetry.space_group_name_H-M   'P 1'
#
loop_
_entity.id
_entity.type
_entity.pdbx_description
1 polymer ?
#
loop_
_entity_poly.entity_id
_entity_poly.type
_entity_poly.pdbx_seq_one_letter_code
_entity_poly.pdbx_strand_id
1 'polypeptide(L)' 'MDGGPTIAPSAGRHGVGHEDMLHALDHPMCIEELDDGLLMVIQPDATGGLLEIGIVDGLEGPVVIHAMQARAKYLR' A
#
# COMPACT_ATOMS: atom_id res chain seq x y z
N MET A 1 -17.03 -2.90 11.98
CA MET A 1 -16.48 -2.90 11.77
C MET A 1 -15.54 -2.45 11.20
N ASP A 2 -14.77 -2.30 11.01
CA ASP A 2 -13.82 -1.91 10.63
C ASP A 2 -13.44 -2.33 9.53
N GLY A 3 -13.72 -2.19 8.59
CA GLY A 3 -13.50 -2.74 7.33
C GLY A 3 -12.23 -2.44 6.60
N GLY A 4 -11.31 -1.83 7.17
CA GLY A 4 -10.06 -1.57 6.50
C GLY A 4 -9.08 -2.74 6.58
N PRO A 5 -8.06 -2.78 5.75
CA PRO A 5 -7.01 -3.79 5.87
C PRO A 5 -6.19 -3.58 7.14
N THR A 6 -5.56 -4.64 7.61
CA THR A 6 -4.61 -4.54 8.70
C THR A 6 -3.34 -3.86 8.19
N ILE A 7 -2.78 -2.98 9.00
CA ILE A 7 -1.53 -2.31 8.65
C ILE A 7 -0.46 -2.82 9.60
N ALA A 8 0.51 -3.55 9.05
CA ALA A 8 1.60 -4.10 9.86
C ALA A 8 2.56 -2.99 10.27
N PRO A 9 3.26 -3.14 11.41
CA PRO A 9 4.23 -2.14 11.85
C PRO A 9 5.30 -1.83 10.80
N SER A 10 5.69 -2.83 10.01
CA SER A 10 6.70 -2.63 8.98
C SER A 10 6.28 -1.60 7.94
N ALA A 11 4.97 -1.42 7.74
CA ALA A 11 4.49 -0.45 6.76
C ALA A 11 4.76 0.99 7.19
N GLY A 12 4.99 1.23 8.47
CA GLY A 12 5.28 2.57 8.96
C GLY A 12 6.73 2.99 8.88
N ARG A 13 7.59 2.11 8.37
CA ARG A 13 9.04 2.34 8.40
C ARG A 13 9.47 3.59 7.63
N HIS A 14 8.77 3.94 6.60
CA HIS A 14 9.15 5.06 5.73
C HIS A 14 8.36 6.34 6.02
N GLY A 15 7.64 6.37 7.14
CA GLY A 15 6.98 7.60 7.59
C GLY A 15 5.67 7.92 6.93
N VAL A 16 5.09 7.01 6.15
CA VAL A 16 3.78 7.23 5.56
C VAL A 16 2.72 7.02 6.62
N GLY A 17 1.81 7.99 6.78
CA GLY A 17 0.76 7.89 7.77
C GLY A 17 -0.32 6.90 7.38
N HIS A 18 -1.02 6.36 8.40
CA HIS A 18 -2.08 5.38 8.13
C HIS A 18 -3.19 5.96 7.28
N GLU A 19 -3.52 7.24 7.47
CA GLU A 19 -4.58 7.86 6.69
C GLU A 19 -4.20 7.94 5.21
N ASP A 20 -2.94 8.22 4.92
CA ASP A 20 -2.47 8.27 3.54
C ASP A 20 -2.52 6.88 2.91
N MET A 21 -2.14 5.85 3.68
CA MET A 21 -2.23 4.48 3.18
C MET A 21 -3.66 4.11 2.84
N LEU A 22 -4.61 4.42 3.73
CA LEU A 22 -6.01 4.07 3.51
C LEU A 22 -6.60 4.86 2.35
N HIS A 23 -6.25 6.15 2.24
CA HIS A 23 -6.71 6.96 1.12
C HIS A 23 -6.21 6.39 -0.21
N ALA A 24 -4.94 6.02 -0.24
CA ALA A 24 -4.35 5.45 -1.44
C ALA A 24 -5.07 4.17 -1.85
N LEU A 25 -5.39 3.30 -0.89
CA LEU A 25 -6.02 2.02 -1.20
C LEU A 25 -7.43 2.18 -1.77
N ASP A 26 -8.06 3.33 -1.58
CA ASP A 26 -9.37 3.60 -2.17
C ASP A 26 -9.30 4.05 -3.62
N HIS A 27 -8.11 4.37 -4.13
CA HIS A 27 -7.97 4.96 -5.46
C HIS A 27 -6.80 4.31 -6.22
N PRO A 28 -6.87 3.01 -6.45
CA PRO A 28 -5.74 2.32 -7.10
C PRO A 28 -5.54 2.79 -8.53
N MET A 29 -4.31 3.04 -8.90
CA MET A 29 -3.93 3.40 -10.25
C MET A 29 -3.32 2.22 -10.98
N CYS A 30 -2.54 1.40 -10.28
CA CYS A 30 -1.83 0.30 -10.89
C CYS A 30 -1.57 -0.76 -9.84
N ILE A 31 -1.74 -2.01 -10.21
CA ILE A 31 -1.48 -3.13 -9.32
C ILE A 31 -0.53 -4.07 -10.04
N GLU A 32 0.55 -4.44 -9.37
CA GLU A 32 1.51 -5.38 -9.93
C GLU A 32 1.69 -6.53 -8.96
N GLU A 33 1.48 -7.74 -9.42
CA GLU A 33 1.70 -8.92 -8.60
C GLU A 33 3.17 -9.29 -8.66
N LEU A 34 3.78 -9.35 -7.48
CA LEU A 34 5.16 -9.76 -7.35
C LEU A 34 5.19 -11.21 -6.88
N ASP A 35 6.39 -11.76 -6.71
CA ASP A 35 6.52 -13.15 -6.28
C ASP A 35 5.94 -13.34 -4.88
N ASP A 36 5.53 -14.58 -4.59
CA ASP A 36 5.07 -14.99 -3.24
C ASP A 36 3.79 -14.32 -2.79
N GLY A 37 2.94 -13.93 -3.72
CA GLY A 37 1.63 -13.39 -3.35
C GLY A 37 1.65 -11.96 -2.86
N LEU A 38 2.75 -11.25 -3.07
CA LEU A 38 2.83 -9.84 -2.72
C LEU A 38 2.28 -9.00 -3.86
N LEU A 39 1.31 -8.16 -3.54
CA LEU A 39 0.81 -7.18 -4.50
C LEU A 39 1.44 -5.84 -4.21
N MET A 40 1.99 -5.20 -5.24
CA MET A 40 2.48 -3.84 -5.11
C MET A 40 1.49 -2.92 -5.80
N VAL A 41 0.89 -2.04 -5.05
CA VAL A 41 -0.17 -1.15 -5.53
C VAL A 41 0.38 0.26 -5.58
N ILE A 42 0.23 0.92 -6.73
CA ILE A 42 0.67 2.30 -6.90
C ILE A 42 -0.56 3.18 -6.89
N GLN A 43 -0.58 4.14 -5.97
CA GLN A 43 -1.79 4.93 -5.72
C GLN A 43 -1.44 6.32 -5.25
N PRO A 44 -2.33 7.31 -5.51
CA PRO A 44 -2.10 8.66 -4.99
C PRO A 44 -2.38 8.72 -3.49
N ASP A 45 -1.59 9.52 -2.79
CA ASP A 45 -1.90 9.84 -1.41
C ASP A 45 -2.86 11.02 -1.37
N ALA A 46 -3.18 11.51 -0.16
CA ALA A 46 -4.15 12.59 0.00
C ALA A 46 -3.66 13.91 -0.58
N THR A 47 -2.37 14.06 -0.80
CA THR A 47 -1.80 15.31 -1.32
C THR A 47 -1.46 15.22 -2.80
N GLY A 48 -1.79 14.11 -3.45
CA GLY A 48 -1.50 13.95 -4.87
C GLY A 48 -0.17 13.32 -5.18
N GLY A 49 0.65 13.02 -4.19
CA GLY A 49 1.86 12.23 -4.42
C GLY A 49 1.51 10.79 -4.71
N LEU A 50 2.46 10.01 -5.21
CA LEU A 50 2.23 8.60 -5.47
C LEU A 50 2.93 7.75 -4.44
N LEU A 51 2.21 6.74 -3.96
CA LEU A 51 2.74 5.77 -3.00
C LEU A 51 2.83 4.40 -3.65
N GLU A 52 3.82 3.63 -3.21
CA GLU A 52 3.83 2.19 -3.47
C GLU A 52 3.45 1.49 -2.17
N ILE A 53 2.47 0.62 -2.22
CA ILE A 53 1.95 -0.06 -1.05
C ILE A 53 2.00 -1.55 -1.30
N GLY A 54 2.70 -2.27 -0.43
CA GLY A 54 2.81 -3.71 -0.53
C GLY A 54 1.77 -4.40 0.33
N ILE A 55 1.04 -5.33 -0.26
CA ILE A 55 -0.06 -6.01 0.41
C ILE A 55 0.10 -7.52 0.25
N VAL A 56 -0.08 -8.24 1.32
CA VAL A 56 -0.10 -9.71 1.29
C VAL A 56 -1.40 -10.21 1.89
N ASP A 57 -1.77 -11.43 1.57
CA ASP A 57 -2.92 -12.07 2.20
C ASP A 57 -2.53 -12.54 3.59
N GLY A 58 -3.30 -12.12 4.59
CA GLY A 58 -3.17 -12.65 5.93
C GLY A 58 -4.28 -13.63 6.22
N LEU A 59 -4.25 -14.22 7.41
CA LEU A 59 -5.26 -15.19 7.80
C LEU A 59 -6.64 -14.57 7.91
N GLU A 60 -6.70 -13.28 8.22
CA GLU A 60 -7.96 -12.59 8.41
C GLU A 60 -8.17 -11.48 7.38
N GLY A 61 -7.52 -11.60 6.24
CA GLY A 61 -7.68 -10.64 5.18
C GLY A 61 -6.36 -9.98 4.78
N PRO A 62 -6.42 -8.99 3.90
CA PRO A 62 -5.19 -8.36 3.40
C PRO A 62 -4.46 -7.60 4.50
N VAL A 63 -3.13 -7.62 4.43
CA VAL A 63 -2.25 -6.92 5.36
C VAL A 63 -1.31 -6.05 4.59
N VAL A 64 -1.28 -4.75 4.93
CA VAL A 64 -0.31 -3.81 4.36
C VAL A 64 1.00 -3.99 5.10
N ILE A 65 2.05 -4.37 4.38
CA ILE A 65 3.36 -4.61 5.00
C ILE A 65 4.41 -3.59 4.58
N HIS A 66 4.09 -2.72 3.63
CA HIS A 66 5.07 -1.79 3.08
C HIS A 66 4.33 -0.58 2.52
N ALA A 67 4.86 0.61 2.78
CA ALA A 67 4.34 1.83 2.18
C ALA A 67 5.46 2.86 2.12
N MET A 68 5.67 3.45 0.96
CA MET A 68 6.64 4.53 0.80
C MET A 68 6.30 5.28 -0.47
N GLN A 69 6.99 6.39 -0.73
CA GLN A 69 6.81 7.08 -2.00
C GLN A 69 7.21 6.15 -3.13
N ALA A 70 6.42 6.19 -4.21
CA ALA A 70 6.63 5.25 -5.30
C ALA A 70 7.99 5.47 -5.94
N ARG A 71 8.74 4.39 -6.09
CA ARG A 71 10.05 4.43 -6.71
C ARG A 71 9.90 4.44 -8.22
N ALA A 72 10.92 4.99 -8.91
CA ALA A 72 10.85 5.18 -10.35
C ALA A 72 10.52 3.89 -11.11
N LYS A 73 10.95 2.74 -10.59
CA LYS A 73 10.72 1.48 -11.29
C LYS A 73 9.25 1.13 -11.40
N TYR A 74 8.39 1.75 -10.58
CA TYR A 74 6.94 1.53 -10.63
C TYR A 74 6.19 2.64 -11.36
N LEU A 75 6.89 3.63 -11.87
CA LEU A 75 6.26 4.80 -12.49
C LEU A 75 6.43 4.85 -14.00
N ARG A 76 6.43 3.73 -14.64
CA ARG A 76 6.60 3.65 -16.10
C ARG A 76 5.35 3.97 -16.85
#